data_2168ce17a7ca25c8b90075a7d60b3df6
#
_entry.id   2168ce17a7ca25c8b90075a7d60b3df6
#
_cell.length_a   1.000
_cell.length_b   1.000
_cell.length_c   1.000
_cell.angle_alpha   90.00
_cell.angle_beta   90.00
_cell.angle_gamma   90.00
#
_symmetry.space_group_name_H-M   'P 1'
#
loop_
_entity.id
_entity.type
_entity.pdbx_description
1 polymer ?
#
loop_
_entity_poly.entity_id
_entity_poly.type
_entity_poly.pdbx_seq_one_letter_code
_entity_poly.pdbx_strand_id
1 'polypeptide(L)'
;MVLLFAGITIMVAGCSSLGSVGTYDQGDQTSKVQATLLTQHEDWGITRGCYYTVQYQVYNTGSTPANNVKLGVMLIHINDNAVRDSRDIYIGTLAPGASTTVAVELDGECLKDYNVRAVPVYEV
;
A
#
# COMPACT_ATOMS: atom_id res chain seq x y z
N MET A 1 12.31 34.58 -7.79
CA MET A 1 12.06 34.13 -7.70
C MET A 1 12.07 33.06 -7.58
N VAL A 2 12.15 33.21 -7.56
CA VAL A 2 12.07 32.33 -7.45
C VAL A 2 12.06 31.36 -7.00
N LEU A 3 12.09 31.54 -6.87
CA LEU A 3 12.01 30.74 -6.38
C LEU A 3 11.69 29.83 -6.03
N LEU A 4 11.53 29.99 -6.12
CA LEU A 4 11.20 29.25 -5.69
C LEU A 4 10.98 28.25 -5.57
N PHE A 5 11.06 28.28 -5.75
CA PHE A 5 10.97 27.40 -5.58
C PHE A 5 10.77 26.45 -5.24
N ALA A 6 10.90 26.89 -5.24
CA ALA A 6 10.82 26.16 -4.91
C ALA A 6 10.59 25.15 -4.67
N GLY A 7 10.57 25.35 -4.69
CA GLY A 7 10.42 24.65 -4.49
C GLY A 7 10.29 23.57 -4.38
N ILE A 8 10.39 23.69 -4.31
CA ILE A 8 10.36 22.84 -4.28
C ILE A 8 10.43 21.79 -4.05
N THR A 9 10.59 22.06 -4.03
CA THR A 9 10.80 21.22 -3.86
C THR A 9 10.65 20.19 -3.56
N ILE A 10 10.80 20.36 -3.43
CA ILE A 10 10.81 19.56 -3.20
C ILE A 10 10.62 18.51 -3.05
N MET A 11 10.71 18.55 -2.98
CA MET A 11 10.64 17.80 -2.85
C MET A 11 10.52 16.89 -2.91
N VAL A 12 10.60 17.02 -2.87
CA VAL A 12 10.61 16.39 -2.93
C VAL A 12 10.49 15.58 -2.90
N ALA A 13 10.71 15.77 -2.77
CA ALA A 13 10.72 15.23 -2.76
C ALA A 13 10.41 14.36 -2.67
N GLY A 14 10.42 14.30 -2.45
CA GLY A 14 10.29 13.84 -2.37
C GLY A 14 9.94 12.99 -2.42
N CYS A 15 9.96 12.87 -2.31
CA CYS A 15 9.71 12.33 -2.32
C CYS A 15 9.55 11.44 -2.28
N SER A 16 9.72 11.28 -2.12
CA SER A 16 9.69 10.64 -2.14
C SER A 16 9.58 9.75 -1.99
N SER A 17 9.73 9.65 -1.72
CA SER A 17 9.64 8.97 -1.68
C SER A 17 9.42 8.06 -1.52
N LEU A 18 9.54 7.93 -1.10
CA LEU A 18 9.21 7.13 -1.13
C LEU A 18 8.85 6.29 -1.55
N GLY A 19 8.73 6.13 -1.52
CA GLY A 19 8.33 5.45 -2.09
C GLY A 19 8.04 4.78 -2.66
N SER A 20 7.85 4.81 -2.79
CA SER A 20 7.32 4.31 -3.42
C SER A 20 7.26 3.81 -4.28
N VAL A 21 7.30 3.76 -4.20
CA VAL A 21 7.08 3.47 -5.02
C VAL A 21 6.85 3.28 -6.10
N GLY A 22 6.56 3.18 -6.17
CA GLY A 22 6.22 3.08 -7.14
C GLY A 22 6.20 3.34 -7.96
N THR A 23 6.15 3.67 -8.04
CA THR A 23 5.92 3.96 -8.72
C THR A 23 6.40 4.25 -9.61
N TYR A 24 6.73 4.45 -9.79
CA TYR A 24 7.08 4.76 -10.51
C TYR A 24 6.94 5.31 -11.43
N ASP A 25 6.51 5.65 -11.51
CA ASP A 25 6.11 6.10 -12.35
C ASP A 25 6.23 6.74 -13.15
N GLN A 26 6.43 6.75 -12.87
CA GLN A 26 6.37 7.49 -13.92
C GLN A 26 6.47 8.95 -13.95
N GLY A 27 6.97 9.75 -14.07
CA GLY A 27 7.13 11.16 -14.10
C GLY A 27 5.86 11.97 -14.01
N ASP A 28 4.86 11.53 -14.67
CA ASP A 28 3.55 12.16 -14.63
C ASP A 28 2.80 11.70 -13.39
N GLN A 29 2.43 12.63 -12.54
CA GLN A 29 1.79 12.36 -11.27
C GLN A 29 0.32 12.74 -11.25
N THR A 30 -0.35 12.66 -12.39
CA THR A 30 -1.76 12.98 -12.45
C THR A 30 -2.60 12.00 -11.64
N SER A 31 -2.17 10.75 -11.55
CA SER A 31 -2.76 9.75 -10.66
C SER A 31 -1.69 9.23 -9.73
N LYS A 32 -2.00 9.11 -8.45
CA LYS A 32 -1.02 8.62 -7.50
C LYS A 32 -1.75 7.95 -6.34
N VAL A 33 -1.70 6.64 -6.31
CA VAL A 33 -2.39 5.85 -5.29
C VAL A 33 -1.40 5.46 -4.21
N GLN A 34 -1.80 5.67 -2.98
CA GLN A 34 -1.01 5.32 -1.81
C GLN A 34 -1.81 4.44 -0.87
N ALA A 35 -1.12 3.59 -0.14
CA ALA A 35 -1.74 2.72 0.85
C ALA A 35 -1.07 2.97 2.20
N THR A 36 -1.89 3.14 3.22
CA THR A 36 -1.44 3.38 4.58
C THR A 36 -2.01 2.31 5.50
N LEU A 37 -1.14 1.68 6.26
CA LEU A 37 -1.57 0.69 7.24
C LEU A 37 -2.32 1.39 8.37
N LEU A 38 -3.56 0.95 8.61
CA LEU A 38 -4.36 1.47 9.69
C LEU A 38 -4.28 0.61 10.94
N THR A 39 -4.49 -0.69 10.78
CA THR A 39 -4.46 -1.63 11.90
C THR A 39 -3.84 -2.94 11.46
N GLN A 40 -3.21 -3.61 12.41
CA GLN A 40 -2.68 -4.96 12.22
C GLN A 40 -2.96 -5.72 13.49
N HIS A 41 -3.57 -6.89 13.35
CA HIS A 41 -4.02 -7.66 14.50
C HIS A 41 -3.76 -9.14 14.23
N GLU A 42 -3.09 -9.80 15.18
CA GLU A 42 -2.87 -11.22 15.11
C GLU A 42 -3.97 -11.94 15.88
N ASP A 43 -4.48 -13.04 15.31
CA ASP A 43 -5.52 -13.82 15.91
C ASP A 43 -5.23 -15.29 15.65
N TRP A 44 -6.00 -16.18 16.28
CA TRP A 44 -5.84 -17.59 16.00
C TRP A 44 -7.17 -18.32 16.18
N GLY A 45 -7.26 -19.46 15.47
CA GLY A 45 -8.42 -20.34 15.59
C GLY A 45 -7.96 -21.79 15.73
N ILE A 46 -8.84 -22.61 16.28
CA ILE A 46 -8.48 -24.00 16.59
C ILE A 46 -8.11 -24.76 15.33
N THR A 47 -8.87 -24.57 14.25
CA THR A 47 -8.62 -25.29 13.00
C THR A 47 -7.75 -24.49 12.03
N ARG A 48 -7.77 -23.17 12.12
CA ARG A 48 -7.08 -22.32 11.16
C ARG A 48 -5.62 -22.05 11.52
N GLY A 49 -5.32 -22.03 12.82
CA GLY A 49 -4.02 -21.61 13.29
C GLY A 49 -3.95 -20.10 13.44
N CYS A 50 -2.78 -19.54 13.30
CA CYS A 50 -2.57 -18.11 13.47
C CYS A 50 -2.78 -17.39 12.16
N TYR A 51 -3.42 -16.23 12.22
CA TYR A 51 -3.65 -15.40 11.06
C TYR A 51 -3.61 -13.94 11.46
N TYR A 52 -3.45 -13.09 10.47
CA TYR A 52 -3.34 -11.64 10.67
C TYR A 52 -4.45 -10.96 9.92
N THR A 53 -5.14 -10.05 10.62
CA THR A 53 -6.12 -9.17 10.00
C THR A 53 -5.48 -7.79 9.90
N VAL A 54 -5.42 -7.25 8.69
CA VAL A 54 -4.83 -5.94 8.46
C VAL A 54 -5.82 -5.07 7.73
N GLN A 55 -5.78 -3.78 8.04
CA GLN A 55 -6.59 -2.78 7.36
C GLN A 55 -5.68 -1.74 6.76
N TYR A 56 -5.95 -1.39 5.52
CA TYR A 56 -5.24 -0.34 4.80
C TYR A 56 -6.23 0.68 4.30
N GLN A 57 -5.82 1.94 4.36
CA GLN A 57 -6.50 2.99 3.64
C GLN A 57 -5.77 3.20 2.32
N VAL A 58 -6.51 3.13 1.22
CA VAL A 58 -5.98 3.32 -0.13
C VAL A 58 -6.61 4.59 -0.67
N TYR A 59 -5.79 5.52 -1.15
CA TYR A 59 -6.31 6.80 -1.59
C TYR A 59 -5.50 7.34 -2.76
N ASN A 60 -6.17 8.15 -3.57
CA ASN A 60 -5.59 8.77 -4.74
C ASN A 60 -5.23 10.22 -4.41
N THR A 61 -3.93 10.50 -4.32
CA THR A 61 -3.44 11.85 -4.04
C THR A 61 -3.21 12.66 -5.31
N GLY A 62 -3.46 12.07 -6.47
CA GLY A 62 -3.27 12.74 -7.75
C GLY A 62 -4.45 13.61 -8.14
N SER A 63 -4.38 14.16 -9.34
CA SER A 63 -5.40 15.06 -9.86
C SER A 63 -6.31 14.42 -10.90
N THR A 64 -6.06 13.18 -11.27
CA THR A 64 -6.90 12.42 -12.20
C THR A 64 -7.29 11.09 -11.60
N PRO A 65 -8.36 10.44 -12.10
CA PRO A 65 -8.77 9.14 -11.57
C PRO A 65 -7.70 8.07 -11.79
N ALA A 66 -7.56 7.19 -10.85
CA ALA A 66 -6.75 5.98 -10.99
C ALA A 66 -7.68 4.82 -11.30
N ASN A 67 -7.34 4.05 -12.32
CA ASN A 67 -8.21 2.98 -12.81
C ASN A 67 -7.61 1.62 -12.48
N ASN A 68 -8.48 0.63 -12.34
CA ASN A 68 -8.09 -0.75 -12.09
C ASN A 68 -7.13 -0.86 -10.92
N VAL A 69 -7.46 -0.15 -9.84
CA VAL A 69 -6.63 -0.14 -8.64
C VAL A 69 -6.74 -1.49 -7.95
N LYS A 70 -5.60 -2.08 -7.66
CA LYS A 70 -5.50 -3.29 -6.85
C LYS A 70 -4.48 -3.06 -5.75
N LEU A 71 -4.71 -3.69 -4.62
CA LEU A 71 -3.75 -3.67 -3.53
C LEU A 71 -3.26 -5.08 -3.30
N GLY A 72 -1.97 -5.29 -3.48
CA GLY A 72 -1.33 -6.55 -3.13
C GLY A 72 -0.82 -6.46 -1.70
N VAL A 73 -1.27 -7.37 -0.84
CA VAL A 73 -0.87 -7.38 0.57
C VAL A 73 -0.14 -8.68 0.85
N MET A 74 1.04 -8.58 1.46
CA MET A 74 1.90 -9.73 1.70
C MET A 74 2.29 -9.81 3.16
N LEU A 75 2.33 -11.04 3.66
CA LEU A 75 2.87 -11.35 4.97
C LEU A 75 4.26 -11.94 4.76
N ILE A 76 5.27 -11.30 5.34
CA ILE A 76 6.67 -11.57 5.02
C ILE A 76 7.41 -11.96 6.29
N HIS A 77 8.11 -13.09 6.26
CA HIS A 77 8.96 -13.52 7.37
C HIS A 77 10.06 -12.49 7.62
N ILE A 78 10.23 -12.09 8.86
CA ILE A 78 11.26 -11.12 9.22
C ILE A 78 12.67 -11.69 8.97
N ASN A 79 12.87 -12.96 9.20
CA ASN A 79 14.20 -13.54 9.19
C ASN A 79 14.80 -13.65 7.79
N ASP A 80 14.00 -14.03 6.78
CA ASP A 80 14.53 -14.33 5.45
C ASP A 80 13.78 -13.60 4.33
N ASN A 81 12.85 -12.74 4.67
CA ASN A 81 12.03 -11.97 3.72
C ASN A 81 11.19 -12.85 2.78
N ALA A 82 10.94 -14.09 3.16
CA ALA A 82 10.11 -14.97 2.37
C ALA A 82 8.64 -14.60 2.54
N VAL A 83 7.90 -14.63 1.46
CA VAL A 83 6.46 -14.37 1.48
C VAL A 83 5.76 -15.61 2.02
N ARG A 84 5.05 -15.44 3.14
CA ARG A 84 4.29 -16.53 3.74
C ARG A 84 2.90 -16.65 3.12
N ASP A 85 2.28 -15.51 2.86
CA ASP A 85 0.93 -15.46 2.29
C ASP A 85 0.76 -14.13 1.60
N SER A 86 -0.10 -14.10 0.60
CA SER A 86 -0.38 -12.87 -0.12
C SER A 86 -1.82 -12.87 -0.60
N ARG A 87 -2.39 -11.68 -0.71
CA ARG A 87 -3.74 -11.47 -1.21
C ARG A 87 -3.75 -10.25 -2.11
N ASP A 88 -4.49 -10.32 -3.19
CA ASP A 88 -4.75 -9.18 -4.06
C ASP A 88 -6.19 -8.75 -3.87
N ILE A 89 -6.39 -7.46 -3.65
CA ILE A 89 -7.72 -6.89 -3.45
C ILE A 89 -7.98 -5.93 -4.58
N TYR A 90 -9.02 -6.20 -5.37
CA TYR A 90 -9.42 -5.31 -6.45
C TYR A 90 -10.30 -4.21 -5.87
N ILE A 91 -9.93 -2.95 -6.14
CA ILE A 91 -10.63 -1.79 -5.62
C ILE A 91 -11.46 -1.11 -6.72
N GLY A 92 -10.93 -1.08 -7.94
CA GLY A 92 -11.60 -0.41 -9.05
C GLY A 92 -11.05 0.98 -9.29
N THR A 93 -11.92 1.93 -9.55
CA THR A 93 -11.51 3.30 -9.86
C THR A 93 -11.56 4.15 -8.60
N LEU A 94 -10.47 4.91 -8.38
CA LEU A 94 -10.42 5.91 -7.31
C LEU A 94 -10.32 7.29 -7.94
N ALA A 95 -11.34 8.11 -7.71
CA ALA A 95 -11.34 9.50 -8.14
C ALA A 95 -10.26 10.29 -7.40
N PRO A 96 -9.84 11.44 -7.94
CA PRO A 96 -8.87 12.28 -7.23
C PRO A 96 -9.38 12.63 -5.84
N GLY A 97 -8.53 12.44 -4.85
CA GLY A 97 -8.88 12.70 -3.46
C GLY A 97 -9.75 11.65 -2.81
N ALA A 98 -10.18 10.64 -3.53
CA ALA A 98 -11.02 9.59 -2.97
C ALA A 98 -10.17 8.57 -2.23
N SER A 99 -10.78 7.93 -1.26
CA SER A 99 -10.13 6.87 -0.50
C SER A 99 -11.11 5.76 -0.19
N THR A 100 -10.56 4.60 0.10
CA THR A 100 -11.34 3.45 0.57
C THR A 100 -10.51 2.69 1.59
N THR A 101 -11.18 2.00 2.48
CA THR A 101 -10.53 1.16 3.46
C THR A 101 -10.76 -0.29 3.07
N VAL A 102 -9.70 -1.07 3.06
CA VAL A 102 -9.76 -2.49 2.76
C VAL A 102 -9.24 -3.28 3.94
N ALA A 103 -9.83 -4.44 4.17
CA ALA A 103 -9.40 -5.35 5.22
C ALA A 103 -9.08 -6.68 4.57
N VAL A 104 -8.01 -7.32 5.05
CA VAL A 104 -7.60 -8.59 4.49
C VAL A 104 -7.05 -9.48 5.61
N GLU A 105 -7.27 -10.79 5.47
CA GLU A 105 -6.72 -11.77 6.37
C GLU A 105 -5.63 -12.56 5.67
N LEU A 106 -4.52 -12.74 6.37
CA LEU A 106 -3.35 -13.44 5.86
C LEU A 106 -3.02 -14.58 6.82
N ASP A 107 -2.78 -15.76 6.28
CA ASP A 107 -2.47 -16.93 7.10
C ASP A 107 -0.99 -16.97 7.41
N GLY A 108 -0.68 -17.01 8.69
CA GLY A 108 0.69 -17.11 9.17
C GLY A 108 0.92 -18.37 9.94
N GLU A 109 2.11 -18.49 10.51
CA GLU A 109 2.45 -19.56 11.44
C GLU A 109 2.51 -18.98 12.84
N CYS A 110 2.02 -19.73 13.80
CA CYS A 110 2.12 -19.32 15.19
C CYS A 110 3.57 -19.25 15.62
N LEU A 111 3.88 -18.32 16.51
CA LEU A 111 5.21 -18.14 17.08
C LEU A 111 6.27 -17.72 16.06
N LYS A 112 5.85 -17.11 14.96
CA LYS A 112 6.73 -16.52 13.96
C LYS A 112 6.46 -15.03 13.87
N ASP A 113 7.48 -14.29 13.52
CA ASP A 113 7.38 -12.84 13.37
C ASP A 113 7.30 -12.47 11.89
N TYR A 114 6.43 -11.53 11.59
CA TYR A 114 6.14 -11.13 10.22
C TYR A 114 6.07 -9.62 10.09
N ASN A 115 6.43 -9.15 8.91
CA ASN A 115 6.09 -7.81 8.44
C ASN A 115 4.97 -7.91 7.44
N VAL A 116 4.15 -6.87 7.38
CA VAL A 116 3.09 -6.75 6.37
C VAL A 116 3.50 -5.68 5.39
N ARG A 117 3.35 -5.97 4.11
CA ARG A 117 3.66 -5.02 3.04
C ARG A 117 2.48 -4.93 2.10
N ALA A 118 2.18 -3.73 1.66
CA ALA A 118 1.12 -3.51 0.68
C ALA A 118 1.67 -2.71 -0.48
N VAL A 119 1.30 -3.12 -1.69
CA VAL A 119 1.73 -2.46 -2.92
C VAL A 119 0.51 -2.16 -3.77
N PRO A 120 0.20 -0.89 -4.01
CA PRO A 120 -0.89 -0.54 -4.93
C PRO A 120 -0.41 -0.62 -6.38
N VAL A 121 -1.29 -1.13 -7.24
CA VAL A 121 -1.07 -1.21 -8.69
C VAL A 121 -2.28 -0.58 -9.36
N TYR A 122 -2.05 0.27 -10.33
CA TYR A 122 -3.13 1.02 -10.96
C TYR A 122 -2.72 1.53 -12.33
N GLU A 123 -3.71 2.00 -13.08
CA GLU A 123 -3.55 2.63 -14.38
C GLU A 123 -4.00 4.07 -14.33
N VAL A 124 -3.32 4.91 -15.06
CA VAL A 124 -3.71 6.33 -15.17
C VAL A 124 -4.52 6.61 -16.43
#